data_5e719c66964deb42993e23e55029974d
#
_entry.id   5e719c66964deb42993e23e55029974d
#
_cell.length_a   1.000
_cell.length_b   1.000
_cell.length_c   1.000
_cell.angle_alpha   90.00
_cell.angle_beta   90.00
_cell.angle_gamma   90.00
#
_symmetry.space_group_name_H-M   'P 1'
#
loop_
_entity.id
_entity.type
_entity.pdbx_description
1 polymer ?
#
loop_
_entity_poly.entity_id
_entity_poly.type
_entity_poly.pdbx_seq_one_letter_code
_entity_poly.pdbx_strand_id
1 'polypeptide(L)'
;MRHPDDMPYLRHILDAIARVEEYTRGVDQEAFERTPLVQDGVIRQIMVIGEAVKLLSEELRDKYPSIPWRDVARMRDTLIHRYFGINV
;
A
#
# COMPACT_ATOMS: atom_id res chain seq x y z
N MET A 1 -10.97 12.74 -24.84
CA MET A 1 -10.00 11.79 -24.34
C MET A 1 -10.56 11.02 -23.16
N ARG A 2 -10.37 9.72 -23.14
CA ARG A 2 -10.94 8.88 -22.12
C ARG A 2 -9.96 8.76 -20.96
N HIS A 3 -10.45 8.98 -19.74
CA HIS A 3 -9.64 8.80 -18.55
C HIS A 3 -9.42 7.31 -18.28
N PRO A 4 -8.25 6.93 -17.75
CA PRO A 4 -8.04 5.57 -17.30
C PRO A 4 -9.09 5.17 -16.27
N ASP A 5 -9.44 3.89 -16.28
CA ASP A 5 -10.36 3.37 -15.28
C ASP A 5 -9.61 3.14 -13.97
N ASP A 6 -10.01 3.86 -12.93
CA ASP A 6 -9.39 3.74 -11.61
C ASP A 6 -9.89 2.55 -10.80
N MET A 7 -11.00 1.95 -11.19
CA MET A 7 -11.67 0.92 -10.39
C MET A 7 -10.78 -0.28 -10.05
N PRO A 8 -10.02 -0.85 -11.01
CA PRO A 8 -9.15 -1.99 -10.65
C PRO A 8 -8.12 -1.64 -9.56
N TYR A 9 -7.56 -0.43 -9.63
CA TYR A 9 -6.55 -0.01 -8.65
C TYR A 9 -7.16 0.27 -7.29
N LEU A 10 -8.35 0.89 -7.25
CA LEU A 10 -9.08 1.09 -6.00
C LEU A 10 -9.43 -0.25 -5.36
N ARG A 11 -9.81 -1.23 -6.17
CA ARG A 11 -10.13 -2.56 -5.68
C ARG A 11 -8.89 -3.25 -5.09
N HIS A 12 -7.74 -3.10 -5.76
CA HIS A 12 -6.48 -3.64 -5.24
C HIS A 12 -6.14 -3.01 -3.88
N ILE A 13 -6.37 -1.70 -3.74
CA ILE A 13 -6.11 -1.01 -2.48
C ILE A 13 -7.02 -1.54 -1.37
N LEU A 14 -8.31 -1.67 -1.64
CA LEU A 14 -9.27 -2.17 -0.66
C LEU A 14 -8.96 -3.61 -0.26
N ASP A 15 -8.63 -4.46 -1.22
CA ASP A 15 -8.26 -5.85 -0.95
C ASP A 15 -6.98 -5.92 -0.10
N ALA A 16 -6.00 -5.08 -0.41
CA ALA A 16 -4.76 -5.05 0.35
C ALA A 16 -4.99 -4.59 1.79
N ILE A 17 -5.83 -3.57 2.00
CA ILE A 17 -6.19 -3.12 3.34
C ILE A 17 -6.87 -4.25 4.12
N ALA A 18 -7.81 -4.93 3.49
CA ALA A 18 -8.51 -6.05 4.13
C ALA A 18 -7.55 -7.17 4.54
N ARG A 19 -6.54 -7.44 3.71
CA ARG A 19 -5.52 -8.44 4.03
C ARG A 19 -4.64 -8.00 5.20
N VAL A 20 -4.25 -6.73 5.25
CA VAL A 20 -3.48 -6.23 6.39
C VAL A 20 -4.29 -6.39 7.67
N GLU A 21 -5.56 -6.04 7.65
CA GLU A 21 -6.43 -6.20 8.81
C GLU A 21 -6.54 -7.67 9.24
N GLU A 22 -6.64 -8.57 8.27
CA GLU A 22 -6.72 -10.00 8.53
C GLU A 22 -5.41 -10.54 9.13
N TYR A 23 -4.26 -10.16 8.55
CA TYR A 23 -2.95 -10.65 9.01
C TYR A 23 -2.62 -10.14 10.40
N THR A 24 -3.09 -8.96 10.77
CA THR A 24 -2.76 -8.34 12.06
C THR A 24 -3.84 -8.54 13.10
N ARG A 25 -4.90 -9.27 12.80
CA ARG A 25 -5.98 -9.51 13.75
C ARG A 25 -5.44 -10.28 14.96
N GLY A 26 -5.63 -9.69 16.15
CA GLY A 26 -5.13 -10.29 17.38
C GLY A 26 -3.62 -10.25 17.54
N VAL A 27 -2.93 -9.50 16.70
CA VAL A 27 -1.46 -9.38 16.74
C VAL A 27 -1.13 -8.00 17.31
N ASP A 28 -0.59 -7.97 18.54
CA ASP A 28 -0.13 -6.71 19.12
C ASP A 28 1.27 -6.35 18.59
N GLN A 29 1.79 -5.21 19.02
CA GLN A 29 3.08 -4.73 18.53
C GLN A 29 4.21 -5.72 18.83
N GLU A 30 4.23 -6.28 20.02
CA GLU A 30 5.27 -7.24 20.41
C GLU A 30 5.21 -8.50 19.56
N ALA A 31 4.01 -9.05 19.35
CA ALA A 31 3.83 -10.21 18.50
C ALA A 31 4.23 -9.91 17.05
N PHE A 32 3.87 -8.73 16.57
CA PHE A 32 4.25 -8.29 15.22
C PHE A 32 5.77 -8.27 15.06
N GLU A 33 6.47 -7.73 16.04
CA GLU A 33 7.94 -7.63 16.00
C GLU A 33 8.63 -9.00 16.00
N ARG A 34 7.94 -10.03 16.48
CA ARG A 34 8.51 -11.38 16.58
C ARG A 34 8.00 -12.35 15.54
N THR A 35 7.17 -11.89 14.60
CA THR A 35 6.54 -12.76 13.63
C THR A 35 6.89 -12.34 12.20
N PRO A 36 8.05 -12.82 11.68
CA PRO A 36 8.47 -12.44 10.32
C PRO A 36 7.43 -12.71 9.24
N LEU A 37 6.65 -13.77 9.37
CA LEU A 37 5.63 -14.09 8.39
C LEU A 37 4.56 -12.98 8.29
N VAL A 38 4.12 -12.47 9.45
CA VAL A 38 3.15 -11.37 9.48
C VAL A 38 3.79 -10.09 8.92
N GLN A 39 5.03 -9.80 9.31
CA GLN A 39 5.76 -8.63 8.81
C GLN A 39 5.85 -8.66 7.29
N ASP A 40 6.25 -9.79 6.72
CA ASP A 40 6.41 -9.93 5.28
C ASP A 40 5.07 -9.76 4.56
N GLY A 41 4.00 -10.33 5.12
CA GLY A 41 2.67 -10.18 4.56
C GLY A 41 2.20 -8.73 4.53
N VAL A 42 2.39 -8.02 5.65
CA VAL A 42 1.99 -6.61 5.76
C VAL A 42 2.81 -5.75 4.80
N ILE A 43 4.13 -5.95 4.77
CA ILE A 43 5.02 -5.19 3.87
C ILE A 43 4.58 -5.37 2.42
N ARG A 44 4.30 -6.61 2.01
CA ARG A 44 3.85 -6.87 0.65
C ARG A 44 2.57 -6.10 0.32
N GLN A 45 1.60 -6.09 1.24
CA GLN A 45 0.35 -5.40 1.00
C GLN A 45 0.53 -3.88 0.94
N ILE A 46 1.39 -3.33 1.77
CA ILE A 46 1.70 -1.90 1.71
C ILE A 46 2.34 -1.55 0.35
N MET A 47 3.21 -2.43 -0.17
CA MET A 47 3.79 -2.24 -1.49
C MET A 47 2.72 -2.27 -2.59
N VAL A 48 1.75 -3.19 -2.48
CA VAL A 48 0.63 -3.26 -3.42
C VAL A 48 -0.17 -1.95 -3.39
N ILE A 49 -0.46 -1.44 -2.20
CA ILE A 49 -1.20 -0.18 -2.04
C ILE A 49 -0.43 0.97 -2.72
N GLY A 50 0.86 1.09 -2.43
CA GLY A 50 1.68 2.16 -2.99
C GLY A 50 1.75 2.10 -4.51
N GLU A 51 1.89 0.91 -5.07
CA GLU A 51 1.93 0.74 -6.51
C GLU A 51 0.58 1.10 -7.15
N ALA A 52 -0.52 0.68 -6.53
CA ALA A 52 -1.85 1.01 -7.04
C ALA A 52 -2.10 2.52 -6.99
N VAL A 53 -1.67 3.19 -5.91
CA VAL A 53 -1.80 4.65 -5.79
C VAL A 53 -1.09 5.36 -6.92
N LYS A 54 0.09 4.88 -7.31
CA LYS A 54 0.84 5.48 -8.43
C LYS A 54 0.08 5.39 -9.76
N LEU A 55 -0.79 4.41 -9.89
CA LEU A 55 -1.53 4.16 -11.12
C LEU A 55 -2.91 4.81 -11.14
N LEU A 56 -3.34 5.41 -10.02
CA LEU A 56 -4.59 6.16 -9.97
C LEU A 56 -4.48 7.44 -10.80
N SER A 57 -5.59 7.84 -11.41
CA SER A 57 -5.63 9.05 -12.22
C SER A 57 -5.40 10.28 -11.33
N GLU A 58 -4.82 11.31 -11.93
CA GLU A 58 -4.65 12.60 -11.27
C GLU A 58 -6.00 13.20 -10.91
N GLU A 59 -7.00 13.03 -11.77
CA GLU A 59 -8.35 13.49 -11.52
C GLU A 59 -8.91 12.92 -10.22
N LEU A 60 -8.76 11.61 -10.00
CA LEU A 60 -9.25 10.98 -8.78
C LEU A 60 -8.52 11.52 -7.55
N ARG A 61 -7.20 11.63 -7.63
CA ARG A 61 -6.40 12.11 -6.49
C ARG A 61 -6.74 13.55 -6.14
N ASP A 62 -7.02 14.37 -7.14
CA ASP A 62 -7.40 15.77 -6.92
C ASP A 62 -8.77 15.90 -6.26
N LYS A 63 -9.66 14.93 -6.45
CA LYS A 63 -10.96 14.91 -5.78
C LYS A 63 -10.87 14.68 -4.28
N TYR A 64 -9.81 14.04 -3.83
CA TYR A 64 -9.64 13.65 -2.42
C TYR A 64 -8.29 14.16 -1.90
N PRO A 65 -8.10 15.49 -1.86
CA PRO A 65 -6.80 16.06 -1.51
C PRO A 65 -6.41 15.85 -0.05
N SER A 66 -7.34 15.46 0.82
CA SER A 66 -7.03 15.16 2.21
C SER A 66 -6.26 13.85 2.39
N ILE A 67 -6.26 12.99 1.36
CA ILE A 67 -5.49 11.75 1.41
C ILE A 67 -4.07 12.06 0.95
N PRO A 68 -3.04 11.67 1.74
CA PRO A 68 -1.65 11.97 1.38
C PRO A 68 -1.12 10.98 0.33
N TRP A 69 -1.63 11.07 -0.89
CA TRP A 69 -1.32 10.15 -1.97
C TRP A 69 0.17 10.01 -2.24
N ARG A 70 0.88 11.13 -2.24
CA ARG A 70 2.32 11.14 -2.50
C ARG A 70 3.09 10.39 -1.43
N ASP A 71 2.69 10.56 -0.17
CA ASP A 71 3.35 9.89 0.95
C ASP A 71 3.10 8.39 0.92
N VAL A 72 1.90 7.98 0.54
CA VAL A 72 1.56 6.55 0.41
C VAL A 72 2.43 5.91 -0.69
N ALA A 73 2.54 6.56 -1.84
CA ALA A 73 3.38 6.05 -2.92
C ALA A 73 4.85 6.02 -2.53
N ARG A 74 5.32 7.05 -1.81
CA ARG A 74 6.71 7.12 -1.35
C ARG A 74 7.03 6.02 -0.34
N MET A 75 6.08 5.66 0.50
CA MET A 75 6.27 4.59 1.47
C MET A 75 6.61 3.26 0.78
N ARG A 76 5.96 2.97 -0.35
CA ARG A 76 6.29 1.79 -1.14
C ARG A 76 7.74 1.80 -1.58
N ASP A 77 8.22 2.94 -2.09
CA ASP A 77 9.60 3.07 -2.54
C ASP A 77 10.60 2.92 -1.38
N THR A 78 10.26 3.50 -0.23
CA THR A 78 11.08 3.38 0.98
C THR A 78 11.18 1.92 1.42
N LEU A 79 10.09 1.18 1.40
CA LEU A 79 10.07 -0.22 1.81
C LEU A 79 10.91 -1.07 0.86
N ILE A 80 10.81 -0.85 -0.44
CA ILE A 80 11.62 -1.58 -1.41
C ILE A 80 13.10 -1.35 -1.16
N HIS A 81 13.49 -0.09 -0.95
CA HIS A 81 14.88 0.25 -0.68
C HIS A 81 15.38 -0.40 0.62
N ARG A 82 14.60 -0.31 1.70
CA ARG A 82 15.01 -0.80 3.02
C ARG A 82 15.09 -2.32 3.11
N TYR A 83 14.12 -3.02 2.54
CA TYR A 83 13.99 -4.46 2.74
C TYR A 83 14.58 -5.28 1.60
N PHE A 84 14.68 -4.72 0.41
CA PHE A 84 15.22 -5.43 -0.74
C PHE A 84 16.50 -4.81 -1.28
N GLY A 85 16.94 -3.68 -0.73
CA GLY A 85 18.16 -3.02 -1.17
C GLY A 85 18.08 -2.45 -2.59
N ILE A 86 16.88 -2.32 -3.14
CA ILE A 86 16.69 -1.81 -4.49
C ILE A 86 16.50 -0.30 -4.42
N ASN A 87 17.30 0.43 -5.17
CA ASN A 87 17.19 1.87 -5.24
C ASN A 87 16.20 2.24 -6.34
N VAL A 88 15.06 2.80 -5.96
CA VAL A 88 13.97 3.15 -6.90
C VAL A 88 13.77 4.66 -7.02
#